data_668c76f25c97795ac9b214b4527fe0af
#
_entry.id   668c76f25c97795ac9b214b4527fe0af
#
_cell.length_a   1.000
_cell.length_b   1.000
_cell.length_c   1.000
_cell.angle_alpha   90.00
_cell.angle_beta   90.00
_cell.angle_gamma   90.00
#
_symmetry.space_group_name_H-M   'P 1'
#
loop_
_entity.id
_entity.type
_entity.pdbx_description
1 polymer ?
#
loop_
_entity_poly.entity_id
_entity_poly.type
_entity_poly.pdbx_seq_one_letter_code
_entity_poly.pdbx_strand_id
1 'polypeptide(L)'
;MAIVQISRITHRSGLKENLPQLDGAEFGWAVDAQELYIGNGTPDEGAPIIGNTRILTERDDLLEFSKSYVYKGDGGGYTVQTGPSENEDIERSLQKKLDDFASVRDFGALGDGVTDDTDAINRALFELFCRDLDPRIRRSLYFPAGVYRISDTILIPPFAKIVGEGAESTIIQYKSDDSALADAVARTCGNNQEIGPNISTSDITPRHIEISSLTFETKEDVSIFLADRVQNLKFSNVVFKGEKLLNNFSETISEQSALTFDSGTGLNTRVSDVVVDKCGFYNCNYGVRVFGAVEKIVKVTITNSEFDTLFSAIELEPSNTDSLFWPEGFRIASNTFDNVFARAINFSRTQYSVSVGNVFFDVGTELRTNFDPADAVFPVVEIAQSNNISWGDIFKRKSNAVVDRVLISADARVIASESGDRIRLGQLSHESSRDALVPTDTSVANIATIDVTDYHTFDIRYRVTFPDQGVRSGTLSITKDFDGTTPIFRDEYQESGETRDFYFVVEQQQSILSSVVLDEINLKMSTNAAGPAGIFRYSLSRFD
;
A
#
# COMPACT_ATOMS: atom_id res chain seq x y z
N MET A 1 -38.46 -70.05 33.39
CA MET A 1 -38.05 -68.69 33.11
C MET A 1 -38.16 -67.85 34.40
N ALA A 2 -37.06 -67.51 35.01
CA ALA A 2 -37.08 -66.67 36.20
C ALA A 2 -37.37 -65.25 35.76
N ILE A 3 -38.47 -64.68 36.22
CA ILE A 3 -38.72 -63.27 36.08
C ILE A 3 -37.78 -62.54 37.03
N VAL A 4 -36.73 -61.95 36.51
CA VAL A 4 -35.92 -61.02 37.28
C VAL A 4 -36.80 -59.83 37.59
N GLN A 5 -37.27 -59.70 38.82
CA GLN A 5 -37.95 -58.55 39.28
C GLN A 5 -36.93 -57.38 39.32
N ILE A 6 -37.05 -56.49 38.42
CA ILE A 6 -36.27 -55.24 38.46
C ILE A 6 -36.81 -54.45 39.66
N SER A 7 -36.10 -54.45 40.76
CA SER A 7 -36.40 -53.61 41.89
C SER A 7 -36.32 -52.14 41.43
N ARG A 8 -37.33 -51.36 41.84
CA ARG A 8 -37.37 -49.91 41.53
C ARG A 8 -36.16 -49.28 42.23
N ILE A 9 -35.16 -48.83 41.48
CA ILE A 9 -34.05 -48.06 41.99
C ILE A 9 -34.58 -46.63 42.23
N THR A 10 -34.72 -46.22 43.48
CA THR A 10 -35.02 -44.86 43.87
C THR A 10 -33.71 -44.10 44.10
N HIS A 11 -33.50 -43.07 43.29
CA HIS A 11 -32.39 -42.15 43.51
C HIS A 11 -32.78 -41.08 44.54
N ARG A 12 -31.80 -40.58 45.28
CA ARG A 12 -32.04 -39.42 46.16
C ARG A 12 -32.18 -38.16 45.30
N SER A 13 -33.11 -37.29 45.69
CA SER A 13 -33.29 -35.98 45.06
C SER A 13 -33.57 -34.92 46.12
N GLY A 14 -33.00 -33.74 45.93
CA GLY A 14 -33.16 -32.62 46.85
C GLY A 14 -32.41 -31.36 46.34
N LEU A 15 -32.26 -30.39 47.22
CA LEU A 15 -31.44 -29.22 46.95
C LEU A 15 -29.95 -29.58 47.02
N LYS A 16 -29.13 -28.94 46.19
CA LYS A 16 -27.69 -29.18 46.14
C LYS A 16 -27.00 -28.98 47.51
N GLU A 17 -27.40 -27.96 48.26
CA GLU A 17 -26.89 -27.64 49.57
C GLU A 17 -27.15 -28.73 50.63
N ASN A 18 -28.20 -29.54 50.41
CA ASN A 18 -28.61 -30.62 51.28
C ASN A 18 -28.18 -32.00 50.81
N LEU A 19 -27.34 -32.07 49.78
CA LEU A 19 -26.86 -33.36 49.27
C LEU A 19 -25.98 -34.04 50.31
N PRO A 20 -26.42 -35.17 50.90
CA PRO A 20 -25.59 -35.91 51.85
C PRO A 20 -24.44 -36.62 51.09
N GLN A 21 -23.52 -37.18 51.86
CA GLN A 21 -22.62 -38.15 51.29
C GLN A 21 -23.45 -39.39 50.85
N LEU A 22 -23.32 -39.74 49.58
CA LEU A 22 -23.98 -40.86 49.00
C LEU A 22 -23.14 -42.13 49.24
N ASP A 23 -23.81 -43.27 49.39
CA ASP A 23 -23.13 -44.57 49.46
C ASP A 23 -22.43 -44.89 48.15
N GLY A 24 -21.49 -45.84 48.16
CA GLY A 24 -20.76 -46.21 46.92
C GLY A 24 -21.70 -46.57 45.81
N ALA A 25 -21.54 -45.91 44.65
CA ALA A 25 -22.37 -46.04 43.46
C ALA A 25 -23.86 -45.61 43.63
N GLU A 26 -24.26 -44.97 44.73
CA GLU A 26 -25.56 -44.36 44.88
C GLU A 26 -25.68 -43.08 44.06
N PHE A 27 -26.80 -42.85 43.38
CA PHE A 27 -27.04 -41.63 42.61
C PHE A 27 -27.88 -40.61 43.41
N GLY A 28 -27.48 -39.34 43.31
CA GLY A 28 -28.18 -38.18 43.88
C GLY A 28 -28.47 -37.15 42.78
N TRP A 29 -29.72 -36.63 42.72
CA TRP A 29 -30.12 -35.59 41.82
C TRP A 29 -30.34 -34.28 42.58
N ALA A 30 -29.53 -33.24 42.30
CA ALA A 30 -29.77 -31.89 42.77
C ALA A 30 -30.80 -31.21 41.85
N VAL A 31 -32.03 -30.99 42.35
CA VAL A 31 -33.14 -30.50 41.54
C VAL A 31 -33.00 -29.04 41.17
N ASP A 32 -32.47 -28.22 42.08
CA ASP A 32 -32.22 -26.80 41.95
C ASP A 32 -31.08 -26.49 40.96
N ALA A 33 -30.01 -27.29 41.04
CA ALA A 33 -28.85 -27.15 40.16
C ALA A 33 -28.96 -28.00 38.88
N GLN A 34 -29.91 -28.95 38.81
CA GLN A 34 -30.03 -29.95 37.73
C GLN A 34 -28.74 -30.75 37.53
N GLU A 35 -28.06 -31.11 38.61
CA GLU A 35 -26.81 -31.84 38.61
C GLU A 35 -26.99 -33.25 39.12
N LEU A 36 -26.31 -34.22 38.46
CA LEU A 36 -26.27 -35.62 38.88
C LEU A 36 -24.98 -35.93 39.60
N TYR A 37 -25.10 -36.64 40.73
CA TYR A 37 -23.96 -37.06 41.54
C TYR A 37 -23.96 -38.60 41.73
N ILE A 38 -22.77 -39.18 41.92
CA ILE A 38 -22.56 -40.55 42.34
C ILE A 38 -21.68 -40.59 43.56
N GLY A 39 -22.06 -41.39 44.54
CA GLY A 39 -21.23 -41.58 45.72
C GLY A 39 -19.95 -42.35 45.41
N ASN A 40 -18.84 -41.89 45.98
CA ASN A 40 -17.54 -42.52 45.77
C ASN A 40 -17.34 -43.78 46.62
N GLY A 41 -18.21 -43.98 47.62
CA GLY A 41 -18.01 -45.07 48.60
C GLY A 41 -17.06 -44.70 49.74
N THR A 42 -16.69 -45.71 50.52
CA THR A 42 -15.80 -45.56 51.67
C THR A 42 -14.41 -46.18 51.40
N PRO A 43 -13.38 -45.83 52.17
CA PRO A 43 -12.06 -46.48 52.04
C PRO A 43 -12.09 -47.99 52.25
N ASP A 44 -13.01 -48.48 53.06
CA ASP A 44 -13.20 -49.91 53.29
C ASP A 44 -13.75 -50.66 52.05
N GLU A 45 -14.42 -49.92 51.15
CA GLU A 45 -14.89 -50.37 49.86
C GLU A 45 -13.84 -50.16 48.76
N GLY A 46 -12.69 -49.59 49.09
CA GLY A 46 -11.59 -49.34 48.17
C GLY A 46 -11.64 -47.97 47.47
N ALA A 47 -12.49 -47.03 47.92
CA ALA A 47 -12.57 -45.69 47.35
C ALA A 47 -11.34 -44.86 47.73
N PRO A 48 -10.58 -44.28 46.79
CA PRO A 48 -9.41 -43.47 47.07
C PRO A 48 -9.78 -42.11 47.70
N ILE A 49 -10.99 -41.61 47.45
CA ILE A 49 -11.49 -40.32 47.97
C ILE A 49 -12.94 -40.48 48.40
N ILE A 50 -13.23 -40.09 49.66
CA ILE A 50 -14.59 -40.04 50.18
C ILE A 50 -15.32 -38.84 49.60
N GLY A 51 -16.62 -38.94 49.31
CA GLY A 51 -17.46 -37.86 48.84
C GLY A 51 -18.34 -38.23 47.66
N ASN A 52 -18.87 -37.24 46.99
CA ASN A 52 -19.72 -37.40 45.81
C ASN A 52 -19.00 -36.88 44.59
N THR A 53 -18.98 -37.66 43.51
CA THR A 53 -18.46 -37.25 42.22
C THR A 53 -19.64 -36.75 41.36
N ARG A 54 -19.54 -35.53 40.85
CA ARG A 54 -20.51 -35.01 39.90
C ARG A 54 -20.36 -35.70 38.53
N ILE A 55 -21.46 -36.15 37.97
CA ILE A 55 -21.51 -36.71 36.63
C ILE A 55 -21.86 -35.57 35.68
N LEU A 56 -21.05 -35.40 34.62
CA LEU A 56 -21.32 -34.42 33.59
C LEU A 56 -22.51 -34.84 32.74
N THR A 57 -23.42 -33.94 32.48
CA THR A 57 -24.59 -34.13 31.65
C THR A 57 -24.50 -33.27 30.39
N GLU A 58 -25.40 -33.41 29.45
CA GLU A 58 -25.48 -32.60 28.24
C GLU A 58 -25.68 -31.08 28.52
N ARG A 59 -26.06 -30.71 29.75
CA ARG A 59 -26.24 -29.32 30.18
C ARG A 59 -24.99 -28.70 30.78
N ASP A 60 -23.97 -29.49 30.99
CA ASP A 60 -22.71 -29.02 31.54
C ASP A 60 -21.84 -28.44 30.44
N ASP A 61 -21.31 -27.26 30.65
CA ASP A 61 -20.29 -26.70 29.79
C ASP A 61 -18.95 -27.44 30.04
N LEU A 62 -18.64 -28.37 29.15
CA LEU A 62 -17.41 -29.18 29.21
C LEU A 62 -16.15 -28.31 29.14
N LEU A 63 -16.24 -27.13 28.50
CA LEU A 63 -15.11 -26.22 28.38
C LEU A 63 -14.80 -25.52 29.70
N GLU A 64 -15.83 -25.17 30.49
CA GLU A 64 -15.64 -24.64 31.85
C GLU A 64 -15.14 -25.72 32.82
N PHE A 65 -15.54 -26.97 32.61
CA PHE A 65 -15.12 -28.09 33.48
C PHE A 65 -13.68 -28.50 33.26
N SER A 66 -13.12 -28.27 32.10
CA SER A 66 -11.71 -28.54 31.82
C SER A 66 -10.81 -27.52 32.55
N LYS A 67 -10.65 -27.70 33.86
CA LYS A 67 -9.87 -26.79 34.71
C LYS A 67 -8.36 -26.92 34.56
N SER A 68 -7.87 -27.90 33.81
CA SER A 68 -6.47 -28.28 33.82
C SER A 68 -5.82 -28.29 32.45
N TYR A 69 -5.99 -27.20 31.68
CA TYR A 69 -5.08 -26.97 30.55
C TYR A 69 -3.77 -26.38 31.09
N VAL A 70 -2.71 -27.16 30.97
CA VAL A 70 -1.32 -26.71 31.18
C VAL A 70 -0.63 -26.72 29.82
N TYR A 71 0.05 -25.67 29.47
CA TYR A 71 0.89 -25.67 28.27
C TYR A 71 2.07 -26.63 28.49
N LYS A 72 2.12 -27.70 27.69
CA LYS A 72 3.20 -28.68 27.71
C LYS A 72 4.01 -28.59 26.43
N GLY A 73 4.75 -27.49 26.29
CA GLY A 73 5.74 -27.38 25.24
C GLY A 73 6.90 -28.32 25.52
N ASP A 74 7.20 -29.19 24.56
CA ASP A 74 8.29 -30.19 24.68
C ASP A 74 9.43 -29.78 23.75
N GLY A 75 10.61 -29.62 24.29
CA GLY A 75 11.82 -29.27 23.55
C GLY A 75 12.93 -30.26 23.86
N GLY A 76 13.94 -30.39 23.01
CA GLY A 76 15.00 -31.40 23.07
C GLY A 76 15.63 -31.65 24.44
N GLY A 77 14.91 -32.39 25.30
CA GLY A 77 15.37 -32.84 26.63
C GLY A 77 14.88 -31.99 27.80
N TYR A 78 13.94 -31.05 27.60
CA TYR A 78 13.30 -30.33 28.71
C TYR A 78 11.82 -30.04 28.40
N THR A 79 11.02 -29.99 29.46
CA THR A 79 9.62 -29.51 29.42
C THR A 79 9.59 -28.02 29.79
N VAL A 80 8.80 -27.24 29.08
CA VAL A 80 8.68 -25.79 29.38
C VAL A 80 8.05 -25.61 30.75
N GLN A 81 8.76 -24.94 31.65
CA GLN A 81 8.24 -24.54 32.96
C GLN A 81 7.29 -23.36 32.79
N THR A 82 6.02 -23.51 33.14
CA THR A 82 4.99 -22.47 32.99
C THR A 82 4.73 -21.69 34.27
N GLY A 83 5.10 -22.26 35.41
CA GLY A 83 4.91 -21.65 36.72
C GLY A 83 6.21 -21.16 37.38
N PRO A 84 6.12 -20.63 38.62
CA PRO A 84 7.30 -20.12 39.33
C PRO A 84 8.33 -21.19 39.65
N SER A 85 7.91 -22.47 39.72
CA SER A 85 8.77 -23.63 39.95
C SER A 85 8.35 -24.79 39.06
N GLU A 86 9.21 -25.83 38.98
CA GLU A 86 8.98 -27.03 38.16
C GLU A 86 7.72 -27.83 38.57
N ASN A 87 7.21 -27.62 39.77
CA ASN A 87 6.05 -28.33 40.29
C ASN A 87 4.80 -27.44 40.45
N GLU A 88 4.85 -26.23 40.00
CA GLU A 88 3.77 -25.23 40.14
C GLU A 88 3.31 -24.74 38.76
N ASP A 89 2.83 -25.65 37.96
CA ASP A 89 2.31 -25.35 36.63
C ASP A 89 1.15 -24.36 36.68
N ILE A 90 1.08 -23.43 35.70
CA ILE A 90 -0.05 -22.52 35.55
C ILE A 90 -1.21 -23.25 34.87
N GLU A 91 -2.26 -23.48 35.64
CA GLU A 91 -3.50 -24.08 35.15
C GLU A 91 -4.48 -23.01 34.63
N ARG A 92 -5.07 -23.26 33.50
CA ARG A 92 -6.13 -22.44 32.90
C ARG A 92 -7.31 -23.32 32.49
N SER A 93 -8.54 -22.77 32.52
CA SER A 93 -9.65 -23.46 31.86
C SER A 93 -9.47 -23.44 30.34
N LEU A 94 -10.02 -24.43 29.64
CA LEU A 94 -9.99 -24.47 28.19
C LEU A 94 -10.72 -23.26 27.59
N GLN A 95 -11.83 -22.82 28.19
CA GLN A 95 -12.52 -21.60 27.81
C GLN A 95 -11.59 -20.37 27.82
N LYS A 96 -10.89 -20.15 28.95
CA LYS A 96 -9.92 -19.03 29.03
C LYS A 96 -8.78 -19.14 28.03
N LYS A 97 -8.44 -20.36 27.59
CA LYS A 97 -7.43 -20.56 26.55
C LYS A 97 -7.98 -20.22 25.17
N LEU A 98 -9.22 -20.56 24.88
CA LEU A 98 -9.90 -20.22 23.62
C LEU A 98 -10.18 -18.71 23.53
N ASP A 99 -10.52 -18.07 24.64
CA ASP A 99 -10.77 -16.61 24.72
C ASP A 99 -9.52 -15.75 24.43
N ASP A 100 -8.33 -16.35 24.29
CA ASP A 100 -7.14 -15.63 23.82
C ASP A 100 -7.27 -15.21 22.36
N PHE A 101 -8.16 -15.83 21.59
CA PHE A 101 -8.42 -15.58 20.19
C PHE A 101 -9.89 -15.23 19.97
N ALA A 102 -10.15 -14.22 19.16
CA ALA A 102 -11.50 -13.88 18.74
C ALA A 102 -11.62 -14.12 17.23
N SER A 103 -12.57 -14.92 16.81
CA SER A 103 -12.88 -15.15 15.41
C SER A 103 -14.11 -14.33 14.99
N VAL A 104 -14.13 -13.84 13.76
CA VAL A 104 -15.33 -13.19 13.20
C VAL A 104 -16.55 -14.12 13.23
N ARG A 105 -16.32 -15.44 13.21
CA ARG A 105 -17.39 -16.45 13.33
C ARG A 105 -18.04 -16.48 14.70
N ASP A 106 -17.33 -16.08 15.75
CA ASP A 106 -17.88 -15.96 17.10
C ASP A 106 -18.95 -14.86 17.20
N PHE A 107 -18.94 -13.95 16.22
CA PHE A 107 -19.92 -12.87 16.07
C PHE A 107 -20.98 -13.15 15.01
N GLY A 108 -20.96 -14.34 14.40
CA GLY A 108 -22.00 -14.83 13.50
C GLY A 108 -21.68 -14.72 12.02
N ALA A 109 -20.46 -14.29 11.62
CA ALA A 109 -20.06 -14.32 10.22
C ALA A 109 -19.87 -15.77 9.74
N LEU A 110 -20.35 -16.08 8.54
CA LEU A 110 -20.28 -17.42 7.97
C LEU A 110 -19.10 -17.60 7.02
N GLY A 111 -18.79 -16.59 6.20
CA GLY A 111 -17.74 -16.67 5.20
C GLY A 111 -18.03 -17.68 4.09
N ASP A 112 -19.32 -17.87 3.74
CA ASP A 112 -19.79 -18.83 2.74
C ASP A 112 -19.94 -18.23 1.33
N GLY A 113 -19.66 -16.93 1.17
CA GLY A 113 -19.76 -16.18 -0.09
C GLY A 113 -21.20 -15.83 -0.51
N VAL A 114 -22.19 -16.17 0.29
CA VAL A 114 -23.63 -15.96 -0.01
C VAL A 114 -24.31 -15.10 1.05
N THR A 115 -24.12 -15.45 2.31
CA THR A 115 -24.69 -14.73 3.45
C THR A 115 -24.01 -13.37 3.59
N ASP A 116 -24.80 -12.35 3.92
CA ASP A 116 -24.28 -11.02 4.22
C ASP A 116 -23.66 -11.01 5.63
N ASP A 117 -22.36 -10.86 5.68
CA ASP A 117 -21.56 -10.86 6.91
C ASP A 117 -21.29 -9.44 7.44
N THR A 118 -21.81 -8.37 6.80
CA THR A 118 -21.54 -6.96 7.13
C THR A 118 -21.78 -6.67 8.61
N ASP A 119 -22.97 -6.97 9.11
CA ASP A 119 -23.36 -6.68 10.49
C ASP A 119 -22.54 -7.50 11.50
N ALA A 120 -22.23 -8.75 11.17
CA ALA A 120 -21.44 -9.62 12.02
C ALA A 120 -20.00 -9.11 12.17
N ILE A 121 -19.40 -8.69 11.06
CA ILE A 121 -18.03 -8.14 11.05
C ILE A 121 -17.98 -6.80 11.79
N ASN A 122 -18.90 -5.86 11.47
CA ASN A 122 -18.94 -4.55 12.13
C ASN A 122 -19.23 -4.67 13.63
N ARG A 123 -20.09 -5.62 14.04
CA ARG A 123 -20.34 -5.94 15.45
C ARG A 123 -19.08 -6.46 16.15
N ALA A 124 -18.32 -7.36 15.51
CA ALA A 124 -17.06 -7.85 16.07
C ALA A 124 -16.07 -6.71 16.30
N LEU A 125 -15.92 -5.84 15.32
CA LEU A 125 -15.04 -4.68 15.40
C LEU A 125 -15.48 -3.68 16.49
N PHE A 126 -16.80 -3.44 16.62
CA PHE A 126 -17.35 -2.57 17.65
C PHE A 126 -17.10 -3.14 19.05
N GLU A 127 -17.48 -4.41 19.28
CA GLU A 127 -17.38 -5.04 20.60
C GLU A 127 -15.93 -5.16 21.10
N LEU A 128 -15.00 -5.47 20.18
CA LEU A 128 -13.60 -5.68 20.56
C LEU A 128 -12.79 -4.37 20.71
N PHE A 129 -13.17 -3.30 20.01
CA PHE A 129 -12.32 -2.11 19.90
C PHE A 129 -13.00 -0.78 20.23
N CYS A 130 -14.35 -0.70 20.17
CA CYS A 130 -15.09 0.54 20.40
C CYS A 130 -15.82 0.56 21.75
N ARG A 131 -16.48 -0.53 22.11
CA ARG A 131 -17.42 -0.59 23.25
C ARG A 131 -16.75 -0.23 24.57
N ASP A 132 -15.53 -0.66 24.79
CA ASP A 132 -14.74 -0.31 25.95
C ASP A 132 -13.30 -0.01 25.52
N LEU A 133 -12.71 1.04 26.08
CA LEU A 133 -11.33 1.42 25.83
C LEU A 133 -10.32 0.62 26.64
N ASP A 134 -10.77 -0.29 27.52
CA ASP A 134 -9.87 -1.15 28.29
C ASP A 134 -9.08 -2.09 27.36
N PRO A 135 -7.74 -1.97 27.34
CA PRO A 135 -6.92 -2.81 26.45
C PRO A 135 -7.02 -4.32 26.76
N ARG A 136 -7.58 -4.70 27.93
CA ARG A 136 -7.74 -6.11 28.31
C ARG A 136 -8.77 -6.86 27.48
N ILE A 137 -9.75 -6.17 26.89
CA ILE A 137 -10.74 -6.79 26.00
C ILE A 137 -10.30 -6.86 24.54
N ARG A 138 -9.29 -6.08 24.15
CA ARG A 138 -8.80 -6.09 22.76
C ARG A 138 -8.14 -7.41 22.43
N ARG A 139 -8.55 -8.02 21.32
CA ARG A 139 -7.99 -9.25 20.75
C ARG A 139 -7.71 -9.03 19.27
N SER A 140 -6.80 -9.84 18.72
CA SER A 140 -6.71 -9.93 17.27
C SER A 140 -7.99 -10.58 16.75
N LEU A 141 -8.68 -9.91 15.83
CA LEU A 141 -9.86 -10.46 15.16
C LEU A 141 -9.39 -11.32 13.99
N TYR A 142 -9.62 -12.60 14.11
CA TYR A 142 -9.21 -13.59 13.13
C TYR A 142 -10.33 -13.91 12.15
N PHE A 143 -9.98 -13.93 10.88
CA PHE A 143 -10.82 -14.33 9.77
C PHE A 143 -10.35 -15.68 9.22
N PRO A 144 -11.01 -16.78 9.55
CA PRO A 144 -10.76 -18.08 8.92
C PRO A 144 -10.89 -18.03 7.40
N ALA A 145 -10.36 -19.03 6.72
CA ALA A 145 -10.56 -19.21 5.29
C ALA A 145 -12.05 -19.19 4.94
N GLY A 146 -12.40 -18.39 3.93
CA GLY A 146 -13.77 -18.18 3.46
C GLY A 146 -13.94 -16.91 2.65
N VAL A 147 -15.09 -16.78 2.02
CA VAL A 147 -15.50 -15.57 1.30
C VAL A 147 -16.57 -14.86 2.13
N TYR A 148 -16.22 -13.78 2.76
CA TYR A 148 -17.10 -12.95 3.58
C TYR A 148 -17.76 -11.90 2.69
N ARG A 149 -18.99 -12.19 2.25
CA ARG A 149 -19.76 -11.26 1.44
C ARG A 149 -20.26 -10.12 2.33
N ILE A 150 -20.08 -8.89 1.87
CA ILE A 150 -20.58 -7.69 2.54
C ILE A 150 -21.38 -6.83 1.56
N SER A 151 -22.41 -6.17 2.03
CA SER A 151 -23.27 -5.26 1.26
C SER A 151 -23.09 -3.79 1.61
N ASP A 152 -22.34 -3.49 2.67
CA ASP A 152 -22.02 -2.14 3.13
C ASP A 152 -20.58 -2.08 3.66
N THR A 153 -20.13 -0.88 3.96
CA THR A 153 -18.76 -0.59 4.40
C THR A 153 -18.39 -1.26 5.73
N ILE A 154 -17.20 -1.87 5.78
CA ILE A 154 -16.59 -2.31 7.03
C ILE A 154 -15.88 -1.13 7.70
N LEU A 155 -16.26 -0.85 8.94
CA LEU A 155 -15.75 0.27 9.73
C LEU A 155 -14.60 -0.19 10.64
N ILE A 156 -13.37 0.22 10.31
CA ILE A 156 -12.15 -0.21 11.00
C ILE A 156 -11.79 0.80 12.10
N PRO A 157 -12.01 0.46 13.38
CA PRO A 157 -11.81 1.38 14.50
C PRO A 157 -10.35 1.45 14.96
N PRO A 158 -10.02 2.41 15.84
CA PRO A 158 -8.70 2.50 16.44
C PRO A 158 -8.28 1.21 17.16
N PHE A 159 -7.01 0.87 17.06
CA PHE A 159 -6.39 -0.31 17.66
C PHE A 159 -6.83 -1.65 17.06
N ALA A 160 -7.60 -1.65 15.99
CA ALA A 160 -8.02 -2.88 15.34
C ALA A 160 -6.81 -3.66 14.83
N LYS A 161 -6.79 -4.93 15.17
CA LYS A 161 -5.83 -5.90 14.61
C LYS A 161 -6.60 -7.02 13.94
N ILE A 162 -6.52 -7.06 12.61
CA ILE A 162 -7.25 -7.97 11.75
C ILE A 162 -6.25 -8.92 11.08
N VAL A 163 -6.50 -10.21 11.19
CA VAL A 163 -5.63 -11.25 10.63
C VAL A 163 -6.47 -12.28 9.88
N GLY A 164 -6.20 -12.45 8.60
CA GLY A 164 -6.77 -13.54 7.81
C GLY A 164 -5.90 -14.79 7.85
N GLU A 165 -6.43 -15.91 7.40
CA GLU A 165 -5.69 -17.17 7.21
C GLU A 165 -4.63 -17.05 6.11
N GLY A 166 -4.95 -16.30 5.05
CA GLY A 166 -4.08 -16.04 3.91
C GLY A 166 -4.75 -15.16 2.88
N ALA A 167 -3.97 -14.42 2.13
CA ALA A 167 -4.50 -13.49 1.13
C ALA A 167 -5.33 -14.18 0.03
N GLU A 168 -5.03 -15.44 -0.30
CA GLU A 168 -5.79 -16.19 -1.30
C GLU A 168 -6.98 -16.97 -0.71
N SER A 169 -7.03 -17.13 0.60
CA SER A 169 -8.02 -17.98 1.28
C SER A 169 -9.04 -17.20 2.10
N THR A 170 -8.73 -15.99 2.52
CA THR A 170 -9.64 -15.11 3.26
C THR A 170 -9.98 -13.90 2.41
N ILE A 171 -11.21 -13.83 1.93
CA ILE A 171 -11.67 -12.79 1.01
C ILE A 171 -12.85 -12.04 1.63
N ILE A 172 -12.73 -10.74 1.81
CA ILE A 172 -13.84 -9.84 2.13
C ILE A 172 -14.32 -9.24 0.81
N GLN A 173 -15.49 -9.70 0.34
CA GLN A 173 -16.02 -9.36 -0.96
C GLN A 173 -17.23 -8.44 -0.85
N TYR A 174 -17.07 -7.23 -1.38
CA TYR A 174 -18.21 -6.29 -1.47
C TYR A 174 -19.10 -6.63 -2.66
N LYS A 175 -20.39 -6.67 -2.37
CA LYS A 175 -21.47 -6.80 -3.35
C LYS A 175 -22.72 -6.13 -2.80
N SER A 176 -23.11 -5.01 -3.39
CA SER A 176 -24.32 -4.30 -3.01
C SER A 176 -25.57 -5.10 -3.33
N ASP A 177 -26.56 -5.00 -2.47
CA ASP A 177 -27.92 -5.50 -2.71
C ASP A 177 -28.83 -4.39 -3.27
N ASP A 178 -28.40 -3.14 -3.18
CA ASP A 178 -29.13 -1.94 -3.60
C ASP A 178 -28.47 -1.22 -4.77
N SER A 179 -29.19 -0.26 -5.35
CA SER A 179 -28.63 0.63 -6.39
C SER A 179 -27.70 1.72 -5.83
N ALA A 180 -27.71 1.94 -4.52
CA ALA A 180 -26.79 2.84 -3.84
C ALA A 180 -25.50 2.07 -3.47
N LEU A 181 -24.36 2.58 -3.93
CA LEU A 181 -23.06 2.00 -3.61
C LEU A 181 -22.54 2.59 -2.29
N ALA A 182 -21.83 1.77 -1.52
CA ALA A 182 -21.09 2.24 -0.37
C ALA A 182 -19.93 3.18 -0.76
N ASP A 183 -19.42 3.98 0.16
CA ASP A 183 -18.27 4.85 -0.08
C ASP A 183 -16.97 4.05 -0.35
N ALA A 184 -16.81 2.95 0.37
CA ALA A 184 -15.68 2.04 0.25
C ALA A 184 -16.02 0.65 0.77
N VAL A 185 -15.30 -0.38 0.36
CA VAL A 185 -15.41 -1.74 0.94
C VAL A 185 -15.06 -1.72 2.42
N ALA A 186 -13.99 -1.03 2.77
CA ALA A 186 -13.58 -0.79 4.15
C ALA A 186 -13.04 0.63 4.33
N ARG A 187 -13.24 1.20 5.50
CA ARG A 187 -12.66 2.51 5.85
C ARG A 187 -12.31 2.62 7.32
N THR A 188 -11.35 3.46 7.64
CA THR A 188 -11.02 3.77 9.03
C THR A 188 -12.09 4.69 9.65
N CYS A 189 -12.39 4.48 10.92
CA CYS A 189 -13.37 5.24 11.68
C CYS A 189 -12.89 5.60 13.08
N GLY A 190 -13.60 6.50 13.76
CA GLY A 190 -13.37 6.83 15.17
C GLY A 190 -13.80 5.70 16.11
N ASN A 191 -13.58 5.89 17.43
CA ASN A 191 -13.87 4.89 18.44
C ASN A 191 -15.37 4.60 18.67
N ASN A 192 -16.27 5.44 18.16
CA ASN A 192 -17.72 5.18 18.13
C ASN A 192 -18.22 4.93 16.71
N GLN A 193 -17.34 4.47 15.83
CA GLN A 193 -17.62 4.27 14.40
C GLN A 193 -18.00 5.56 13.64
N GLU A 194 -17.57 6.72 14.13
CA GLU A 194 -17.71 7.96 13.38
C GLU A 194 -16.85 7.95 12.12
N ILE A 195 -17.35 8.54 11.06
CA ILE A 195 -16.70 8.65 9.76
C ILE A 195 -16.62 10.10 9.28
N GLY A 196 -15.69 10.35 8.36
CA GLY A 196 -15.54 11.67 7.72
C GLY A 196 -15.26 12.79 8.74
N PRO A 197 -15.88 13.95 8.60
CA PRO A 197 -15.65 15.09 9.49
C PRO A 197 -15.94 14.82 10.96
N ASN A 198 -16.81 13.85 11.26
CA ASN A 198 -17.18 13.50 12.63
C ASN A 198 -16.06 12.82 13.42
N ILE A 199 -15.07 12.21 12.73
CA ILE A 199 -13.89 11.62 13.39
C ILE A 199 -13.14 12.67 14.24
N SER A 200 -13.13 13.93 13.82
CA SER A 200 -12.43 15.00 14.54
C SER A 200 -13.09 15.35 15.88
N THR A 201 -14.32 14.92 16.12
CA THR A 201 -15.06 15.09 17.38
C THR A 201 -14.97 13.86 18.28
N SER A 202 -14.41 12.77 17.79
CA SER A 202 -14.18 11.54 18.54
C SER A 202 -13.06 11.72 19.57
N ASP A 203 -13.20 11.10 20.72
CA ASP A 203 -12.16 11.07 21.77
C ASP A 203 -10.90 10.36 21.29
N ILE A 204 -11.06 9.37 20.40
CA ILE A 204 -9.96 8.60 19.83
C ILE A 204 -10.11 8.55 18.32
N THR A 205 -9.18 9.21 17.62
CA THR A 205 -9.06 9.14 16.15
C THR A 205 -8.49 7.78 15.72
N PRO A 206 -8.71 7.34 14.46
CA PRO A 206 -8.16 6.11 13.92
C PRO A 206 -6.63 6.05 14.10
N ARG A 207 -6.16 5.02 14.78
CA ARG A 207 -4.72 4.85 15.03
C ARG A 207 -4.36 3.43 15.45
N HIS A 208 -3.09 3.07 15.25
CA HIS A 208 -2.55 1.76 15.63
C HIS A 208 -3.36 0.58 15.06
N ILE A 209 -3.64 0.65 13.77
CA ILE A 209 -4.40 -0.36 13.04
C ILE A 209 -3.42 -1.27 12.28
N GLU A 210 -3.62 -2.58 12.39
CA GLU A 210 -2.85 -3.58 11.67
C GLU A 210 -3.79 -4.55 10.96
N ILE A 211 -3.61 -4.72 9.64
CA ILE A 211 -4.40 -5.62 8.80
C ILE A 211 -3.43 -6.52 8.02
N SER A 212 -3.66 -7.83 8.08
CA SER A 212 -2.74 -8.78 7.47
C SER A 212 -3.41 -10.02 6.91
N SER A 213 -2.79 -10.57 5.85
CA SER A 213 -3.07 -11.91 5.30
C SER A 213 -4.53 -12.11 4.87
N LEU A 214 -5.11 -11.17 4.13
CA LEU A 214 -6.45 -11.26 3.57
C LEU A 214 -6.59 -10.45 2.28
N THR A 215 -7.70 -10.65 1.57
CA THR A 215 -8.06 -9.91 0.37
C THR A 215 -9.32 -9.08 0.60
N PHE A 216 -9.26 -7.80 0.20
CA PHE A 216 -10.44 -6.98 -0.03
C PHE A 216 -10.76 -6.99 -1.52
N GLU A 217 -11.95 -7.41 -1.89
CA GLU A 217 -12.38 -7.52 -3.28
C GLU A 217 -13.69 -6.78 -3.53
N THR A 218 -13.81 -6.14 -4.69
CA THR A 218 -15.08 -5.60 -5.17
C THR A 218 -15.25 -5.86 -6.65
N LYS A 219 -16.50 -6.13 -7.04
CA LYS A 219 -16.93 -6.25 -8.44
C LYS A 219 -17.66 -5.01 -8.94
N GLU A 220 -17.78 -4.02 -8.09
CA GLU A 220 -18.53 -2.80 -8.33
C GLU A 220 -17.63 -1.58 -8.32
N ASP A 221 -18.13 -0.45 -8.80
CA ASP A 221 -17.39 0.81 -8.89
C ASP A 221 -17.31 1.52 -7.52
N VAL A 222 -16.63 0.87 -6.59
CA VAL A 222 -16.46 1.31 -5.21
C VAL A 222 -14.98 1.26 -4.87
N SER A 223 -14.48 2.28 -4.20
CA SER A 223 -13.11 2.26 -3.67
C SER A 223 -12.94 1.13 -2.64
N ILE A 224 -11.77 0.49 -2.62
CA ILE A 224 -11.61 -0.70 -1.78
C ILE A 224 -11.31 -0.29 -0.34
N PHE A 225 -10.31 0.54 -0.09
CA PHE A 225 -9.98 0.95 1.26
C PHE A 225 -9.77 2.46 1.35
N LEU A 226 -10.52 3.10 2.23
CA LEU A 226 -10.37 4.52 2.54
C LEU A 226 -9.68 4.71 3.90
N ALA A 227 -8.43 5.11 3.86
CA ALA A 227 -7.64 5.45 5.04
C ALA A 227 -7.89 6.92 5.41
N ASP A 228 -8.93 7.16 6.19
CA ASP A 228 -9.41 8.48 6.59
C ASP A 228 -8.82 8.86 7.95
N ARG A 229 -8.08 9.98 8.03
CA ARG A 229 -7.51 10.60 9.26
C ARG A 229 -6.75 9.63 10.18
N VAL A 230 -6.08 8.65 9.63
CA VAL A 230 -5.46 7.56 10.38
C VAL A 230 -4.00 7.82 10.71
N GLN A 231 -3.56 7.38 11.89
CA GLN A 231 -2.17 7.41 12.34
C GLN A 231 -1.69 6.01 12.70
N ASN A 232 -0.54 5.63 12.19
CA ASN A 232 0.04 4.30 12.40
C ASN A 232 -0.89 3.18 11.89
N LEU A 233 -1.01 3.11 10.56
CA LEU A 233 -1.75 2.07 9.84
C LEU A 233 -0.76 1.14 9.15
N LYS A 234 -0.94 -0.15 9.29
CA LYS A 234 -0.08 -1.15 8.67
C LYS A 234 -0.89 -2.19 7.92
N PHE A 235 -0.54 -2.35 6.65
CA PHE A 235 -0.94 -3.48 5.82
C PHE A 235 0.25 -4.41 5.57
N SER A 236 0.04 -5.70 5.73
CA SER A 236 1.07 -6.72 5.48
C SER A 236 0.47 -7.95 4.81
N ASN A 237 0.93 -8.29 3.62
CA ASN A 237 0.38 -9.41 2.85
C ASN A 237 -1.14 -9.28 2.64
N VAL A 238 -1.59 -8.08 2.23
CA VAL A 238 -2.99 -7.78 1.90
C VAL A 238 -3.13 -7.59 0.40
N VAL A 239 -4.18 -8.16 -0.17
CA VAL A 239 -4.52 -7.97 -1.58
C VAL A 239 -5.73 -7.05 -1.70
N PHE A 240 -5.63 -6.05 -2.55
CA PHE A 240 -6.72 -5.16 -2.95
C PHE A 240 -7.06 -5.46 -4.40
N LYS A 241 -8.29 -5.92 -4.66
CA LYS A 241 -8.68 -6.41 -5.97
C LYS A 241 -10.01 -5.84 -6.42
N GLY A 242 -9.99 -5.11 -7.54
CA GLY A 242 -11.19 -4.69 -8.25
C GLY A 242 -11.53 -5.67 -9.39
N GLU A 243 -12.68 -5.50 -9.99
CA GLU A 243 -13.06 -6.24 -11.21
C GLU A 243 -13.34 -5.28 -12.37
N LYS A 244 -13.60 -4.03 -12.07
CA LYS A 244 -14.03 -3.05 -13.07
C LYS A 244 -12.85 -2.47 -13.82
N LEU A 245 -12.35 -3.27 -14.75
CA LEU A 245 -11.28 -2.87 -15.61
C LEU A 245 -11.73 -2.55 -17.00
N LEU A 246 -11.28 -1.43 -17.44
CA LEU A 246 -10.37 -1.20 -18.55
C LEU A 246 -10.81 -1.67 -19.93
N ASN A 247 -11.83 -2.49 -20.08
CA ASN A 247 -12.33 -2.84 -21.40
C ASN A 247 -13.17 -1.74 -22.05
N ASN A 248 -13.54 -0.70 -21.32
CA ASN A 248 -14.30 0.44 -21.79
C ASN A 248 -13.79 1.74 -21.18
N PHE A 249 -12.64 2.22 -21.59
CA PHE A 249 -12.24 3.60 -21.39
C PHE A 249 -13.03 4.52 -22.34
N SER A 250 -14.34 4.54 -22.23
CA SER A 250 -15.16 5.57 -22.83
C SER A 250 -15.39 6.66 -21.79
N GLU A 251 -14.81 7.82 -22.02
CA GLU A 251 -15.18 9.15 -21.54
C GLU A 251 -15.20 9.46 -20.04
N THR A 252 -15.40 8.51 -19.15
CA THR A 252 -15.30 8.73 -17.70
C THR A 252 -14.51 7.62 -17.03
N ILE A 253 -13.30 7.95 -16.62
CA ILE A 253 -12.51 7.07 -15.75
C ILE A 253 -13.21 7.06 -14.40
N SER A 254 -13.64 5.89 -13.95
CA SER A 254 -14.17 5.71 -12.61
C SER A 254 -13.10 6.12 -11.59
N GLU A 255 -13.51 6.71 -10.48
CA GLU A 255 -12.59 7.10 -9.40
C GLU A 255 -12.21 5.94 -8.46
N GLN A 256 -12.55 4.71 -8.81
CA GLN A 256 -12.23 3.53 -8.04
C GLN A 256 -10.74 3.43 -7.73
N SER A 257 -10.40 3.37 -6.47
CA SER A 257 -9.03 3.21 -5.99
C SER A 257 -8.94 2.05 -4.99
N ALA A 258 -7.81 1.33 -5.04
CA ALA A 258 -7.56 0.25 -4.11
C ALA A 258 -7.28 0.78 -2.69
N LEU A 259 -6.45 1.81 -2.56
CA LEU A 259 -6.14 2.45 -1.29
C LEU A 259 -6.12 3.98 -1.45
N THR A 260 -7.04 4.65 -0.81
CA THR A 260 -7.11 6.13 -0.80
C THR A 260 -6.72 6.67 0.56
N PHE A 261 -5.85 7.68 0.57
CA PHE A 261 -5.53 8.44 1.77
C PHE A 261 -6.32 9.74 1.78
N ASP A 262 -7.12 9.95 2.80
CA ASP A 262 -7.86 11.17 3.06
C ASP A 262 -7.55 11.71 4.47
N SER A 263 -6.92 12.86 4.55
CA SER A 263 -6.69 13.53 5.83
C SER A 263 -7.85 14.44 6.24
N GLY A 264 -8.81 14.67 5.34
CA GLY A 264 -9.82 15.71 5.51
C GLY A 264 -9.22 17.13 5.51
N THR A 265 -10.05 18.12 5.80
CA THR A 265 -9.69 19.55 5.79
C THR A 265 -9.81 20.22 7.16
N GLY A 266 -9.88 19.46 8.25
CA GLY A 266 -10.02 19.97 9.61
C GLY A 266 -8.68 20.27 10.27
N LEU A 267 -8.67 21.21 11.21
CA LEU A 267 -7.48 21.50 12.02
C LEU A 267 -7.00 20.27 12.76
N ASN A 268 -5.69 19.95 12.63
CA ASN A 268 -5.02 18.80 13.23
C ASN A 268 -5.41 17.43 12.67
N THR A 269 -6.14 17.35 11.58
CA THR A 269 -6.39 16.09 10.89
C THR A 269 -5.18 15.69 10.07
N ARG A 270 -4.87 14.40 10.04
CA ARG A 270 -3.73 13.89 9.26
C ARG A 270 -3.82 12.39 9.01
N VAL A 271 -3.14 11.97 7.96
CA VAL A 271 -2.73 10.57 7.76
C VAL A 271 -1.22 10.49 8.01
N SER A 272 -0.77 9.61 8.89
CA SER A 272 0.67 9.51 9.18
C SER A 272 1.12 8.11 9.55
N ASP A 273 2.41 7.85 9.31
CA ASP A 273 3.09 6.62 9.72
C ASP A 273 2.39 5.37 9.15
N VAL A 274 2.14 5.38 7.83
CA VAL A 274 1.49 4.27 7.12
C VAL A 274 2.54 3.35 6.51
N VAL A 275 2.36 2.06 6.69
CA VAL A 275 3.22 1.01 6.11
C VAL A 275 2.37 0.06 5.27
N VAL A 276 2.73 -0.08 4.01
CA VAL A 276 2.17 -1.03 3.06
C VAL A 276 3.32 -1.94 2.62
N ASP A 277 3.32 -3.17 3.09
CA ASP A 277 4.40 -4.13 2.82
C ASP A 277 3.86 -5.45 2.31
N LYS A 278 4.45 -5.95 1.22
CA LYS A 278 4.05 -7.21 0.57
C LYS A 278 2.58 -7.26 0.19
N CYS A 279 2.04 -6.14 -0.29
CA CYS A 279 0.65 -6.03 -0.71
C CYS A 279 0.50 -6.17 -2.22
N GLY A 280 -0.68 -6.63 -2.67
CA GLY A 280 -1.04 -6.70 -4.08
C GLY A 280 -2.15 -5.72 -4.42
N PHE A 281 -2.03 -5.05 -5.56
CA PHE A 281 -3.00 -4.10 -6.09
C PHE A 281 -3.37 -4.53 -7.50
N TYR A 282 -4.60 -5.01 -7.67
CA TYR A 282 -5.01 -5.64 -8.93
C TYR A 282 -6.34 -5.12 -9.43
N ASN A 283 -6.43 -4.90 -10.75
CA ASN A 283 -7.68 -4.63 -11.43
C ASN A 283 -8.47 -3.42 -10.92
N CYS A 284 -7.79 -2.33 -10.56
CA CYS A 284 -8.39 -1.07 -10.14
C CYS A 284 -7.98 0.06 -11.08
N ASN A 285 -8.71 1.18 -11.06
CA ASN A 285 -8.26 2.35 -11.79
C ASN A 285 -7.02 2.95 -11.13
N TYR A 286 -7.03 3.10 -9.82
CA TYR A 286 -5.89 3.59 -9.06
C TYR A 286 -5.47 2.56 -8.01
N GLY A 287 -4.17 2.29 -7.90
CA GLY A 287 -3.63 1.47 -6.83
C GLY A 287 -3.62 2.22 -5.50
N VAL A 288 -2.73 3.19 -5.35
CA VAL A 288 -2.69 4.08 -4.19
C VAL A 288 -2.97 5.51 -4.64
N ARG A 289 -3.88 6.19 -3.96
CA ARG A 289 -4.32 7.52 -4.37
C ARG A 289 -4.32 8.53 -3.23
N VAL A 290 -3.83 9.74 -3.51
CA VAL A 290 -4.09 10.96 -2.76
C VAL A 290 -4.74 11.94 -3.72
N PHE A 291 -5.95 12.35 -3.44
CA PHE A 291 -6.71 13.22 -4.33
C PHE A 291 -7.52 14.24 -3.54
N GLY A 292 -7.79 15.39 -4.16
CA GLY A 292 -8.60 16.45 -3.55
C GLY A 292 -7.83 17.30 -2.54
N ALA A 293 -8.57 18.04 -1.74
CA ALA A 293 -8.00 18.88 -0.70
C ALA A 293 -7.62 18.04 0.51
N VAL A 294 -6.36 18.04 0.89
CA VAL A 294 -5.83 17.32 2.04
C VAL A 294 -5.19 18.30 3.03
N GLU A 295 -5.18 17.94 4.32
CA GLU A 295 -4.52 18.76 5.33
C GLU A 295 -3.06 18.31 5.50
N LYS A 296 -2.85 17.06 5.87
CA LYS A 296 -1.50 16.54 6.04
C LYS A 296 -1.43 15.02 5.86
N ILE A 297 -0.58 14.58 4.92
CA ILE A 297 -0.27 13.17 4.70
C ILE A 297 1.24 13.01 4.77
N VAL A 298 1.74 12.27 5.77
CA VAL A 298 3.17 12.20 6.04
C VAL A 298 3.65 10.79 6.36
N LYS A 299 4.88 10.47 5.94
CA LYS A 299 5.56 9.21 6.29
C LYS A 299 4.77 7.97 5.84
N VAL A 300 4.54 7.85 4.55
CA VAL A 300 3.93 6.67 3.93
C VAL A 300 5.02 5.82 3.30
N THR A 301 5.09 4.56 3.68
CA THR A 301 6.06 3.59 3.14
C THR A 301 5.33 2.51 2.37
N ILE A 302 5.66 2.32 1.11
CA ILE A 302 5.11 1.29 0.22
C ILE A 302 6.28 0.45 -0.28
N THR A 303 6.34 -0.79 0.16
CA THR A 303 7.49 -1.67 -0.11
C THR A 303 7.09 -3.08 -0.50
N ASN A 304 7.95 -3.71 -1.31
CA ASN A 304 7.83 -5.14 -1.68
C ASN A 304 6.44 -5.52 -2.22
N SER A 305 5.75 -4.57 -2.83
CA SER A 305 4.35 -4.70 -3.26
C SER A 305 4.25 -4.79 -4.78
N GLU A 306 3.16 -5.39 -5.25
CA GLU A 306 2.89 -5.62 -6.66
C GLU A 306 1.71 -4.77 -7.11
N PHE A 307 1.87 -4.11 -8.24
CA PHE A 307 0.86 -3.29 -8.89
C PHE A 307 0.67 -3.83 -10.31
N ASP A 308 -0.46 -4.48 -10.56
CA ASP A 308 -0.72 -5.10 -11.86
C ASP A 308 -2.11 -4.77 -12.36
N THR A 309 -2.20 -4.52 -13.65
CA THR A 309 -3.44 -4.24 -14.36
C THR A 309 -4.19 -3.06 -13.73
N LEU A 310 -3.55 -1.90 -13.72
CA LEU A 310 -4.08 -0.65 -13.17
C LEU A 310 -4.11 0.44 -14.24
N PHE A 311 -5.00 1.42 -14.07
CA PHE A 311 -4.90 2.64 -14.87
C PHE A 311 -3.68 3.48 -14.47
N SER A 312 -3.57 3.84 -13.21
CA SER A 312 -2.41 4.50 -12.60
C SER A 312 -2.11 3.82 -11.28
N ALA A 313 -0.84 3.51 -11.00
CA ALA A 313 -0.57 2.70 -9.82
C ALA A 313 -0.47 3.53 -8.54
N ILE A 314 0.34 4.58 -8.52
CA ILE A 314 0.47 5.48 -7.37
C ILE A 314 0.24 6.91 -7.86
N GLU A 315 -0.87 7.50 -7.44
CA GLU A 315 -1.30 8.83 -7.88
C GLU A 315 -1.36 9.78 -6.70
N LEU A 316 -0.33 10.62 -6.56
CA LEU A 316 -0.25 11.63 -5.52
C LEU A 316 -0.54 13.00 -6.14
N GLU A 317 -1.83 13.39 -6.17
CA GLU A 317 -2.30 14.61 -6.81
C GLU A 317 -3.27 15.40 -5.91
N PRO A 318 -2.78 15.99 -4.81
CA PRO A 318 -3.62 16.86 -3.98
C PRO A 318 -3.99 18.13 -4.72
N SER A 319 -5.18 18.67 -4.45
CA SER A 319 -5.64 19.94 -5.06
C SER A 319 -5.04 21.18 -4.40
N ASN A 320 -4.40 21.05 -3.23
CA ASN A 320 -3.81 22.15 -2.49
C ASN A 320 -2.66 22.80 -3.27
N THR A 321 -2.69 24.13 -3.42
CA THR A 321 -1.61 24.90 -4.03
C THR A 321 -0.52 25.30 -3.04
N ASP A 322 -0.85 25.39 -1.74
CA ASP A 322 0.11 25.71 -0.68
C ASP A 322 0.93 24.48 -0.31
N SER A 323 2.25 24.60 -0.41
CA SER A 323 3.19 23.52 -0.10
C SER A 323 3.19 23.06 1.36
N LEU A 324 2.60 23.81 2.28
CA LEU A 324 2.41 23.38 3.67
C LEU A 324 1.49 22.15 3.80
N PHE A 325 0.61 21.96 2.82
CA PHE A 325 -0.36 20.86 2.78
C PHE A 325 0.02 19.74 1.82
N TRP A 326 1.18 19.82 1.18
CA TRP A 326 1.60 18.79 0.25
C TRP A 326 1.98 17.49 0.99
N PRO A 327 1.60 16.34 0.47
CA PRO A 327 2.07 15.05 0.97
C PRO A 327 3.59 15.00 1.06
N GLU A 328 4.10 14.47 2.17
CA GLU A 328 5.55 14.43 2.40
C GLU A 328 6.05 13.10 2.97
N GLY A 329 7.30 12.76 2.64
CA GLY A 329 7.97 11.59 3.20
C GLY A 329 7.39 10.27 2.69
N PHE A 330 6.94 10.21 1.44
CA PHE A 330 6.62 8.95 0.77
C PHE A 330 7.89 8.19 0.45
N ARG A 331 7.94 6.94 0.86
CA ARG A 331 8.99 6.00 0.48
C ARG A 331 8.37 4.88 -0.34
N ILE A 332 8.64 4.87 -1.63
CA ILE A 332 8.17 3.87 -2.59
C ILE A 332 9.40 3.06 -3.01
N ALA A 333 9.54 1.83 -2.51
CA ALA A 333 10.78 1.09 -2.69
C ALA A 333 10.57 -0.41 -2.92
N SER A 334 11.35 -0.97 -3.84
CA SER A 334 11.37 -2.41 -4.11
C SER A 334 10.00 -2.97 -4.54
N ASN A 335 9.19 -2.18 -5.23
CA ASN A 335 7.89 -2.61 -5.76
C ASN A 335 8.01 -3.03 -7.22
N THR A 336 7.06 -3.84 -7.67
CA THR A 336 6.92 -4.25 -9.06
C THR A 336 5.67 -3.61 -9.65
N PHE A 337 5.81 -3.02 -10.83
CA PHE A 337 4.72 -2.43 -11.60
C PHE A 337 4.64 -3.15 -12.94
N ASP A 338 3.52 -3.78 -13.23
CA ASP A 338 3.26 -4.49 -14.50
C ASP A 338 1.87 -4.13 -15.03
N ASN A 339 1.71 -4.06 -16.35
CA ASN A 339 0.45 -3.73 -17.00
C ASN A 339 -0.24 -2.46 -16.46
N VAL A 340 0.53 -1.40 -16.22
CA VAL A 340 -0.02 -0.10 -15.82
C VAL A 340 -0.20 0.78 -17.05
N PHE A 341 -1.44 1.17 -17.33
CA PHE A 341 -1.79 1.80 -18.60
C PHE A 341 -1.36 3.26 -18.72
N ALA A 342 -1.37 3.99 -17.62
CA ALA A 342 -0.92 5.37 -17.59
C ALA A 342 0.40 5.48 -16.83
N ARG A 343 0.40 6.11 -15.67
CA ARG A 343 1.61 6.33 -14.87
C ARG A 343 1.77 5.26 -13.79
N ALA A 344 2.99 4.76 -13.61
CA ALA A 344 3.27 3.94 -12.44
C ALA A 344 3.32 4.79 -11.17
N ILE A 345 3.99 5.95 -11.22
CA ILE A 345 4.10 6.85 -10.08
C ILE A 345 3.93 8.29 -10.55
N ASN A 346 3.00 9.02 -9.94
CA ASN A 346 2.86 10.46 -10.08
C ASN A 346 3.13 11.17 -8.76
N PHE A 347 4.19 11.96 -8.72
CA PHE A 347 4.49 12.90 -7.66
C PHE A 347 4.06 14.31 -8.11
N SER A 348 2.80 14.66 -7.90
CA SER A 348 2.32 16.02 -8.11
C SER A 348 2.10 16.68 -6.76
N ARG A 349 2.66 17.87 -6.56
CA ARG A 349 2.58 18.63 -5.30
C ARG A 349 2.97 17.78 -4.08
N THR A 350 4.09 17.08 -4.19
CA THR A 350 4.63 16.18 -3.17
C THR A 350 6.03 16.64 -2.77
N GLN A 351 6.44 16.38 -1.53
CA GLN A 351 7.76 16.81 -1.08
C GLN A 351 8.47 15.77 -0.21
N TYR A 352 9.81 15.87 -0.15
CA TYR A 352 10.68 15.03 0.68
C TYR A 352 10.43 13.53 0.50
N SER A 353 10.18 13.09 -0.73
CA SER A 353 9.78 11.72 -1.03
C SER A 353 10.83 11.00 -1.86
N VAL A 354 10.81 9.67 -1.83
CA VAL A 354 11.80 8.84 -2.52
C VAL A 354 11.13 7.67 -3.24
N SER A 355 11.56 7.44 -4.49
CA SER A 355 11.28 6.25 -5.27
C SER A 355 12.59 5.56 -5.60
N VAL A 356 12.78 4.30 -5.17
CA VAL A 356 14.07 3.63 -5.30
C VAL A 356 13.94 2.11 -5.44
N GLY A 357 14.65 1.56 -6.40
CA GLY A 357 14.74 0.11 -6.60
C GLY A 357 13.42 -0.54 -7.05
N ASN A 358 12.48 0.23 -7.54
CA ASN A 358 11.26 -0.29 -8.14
C ASN A 358 11.54 -0.82 -9.55
N VAL A 359 10.77 -1.81 -9.97
CA VAL A 359 10.90 -2.43 -11.28
C VAL A 359 9.64 -2.20 -12.08
N PHE A 360 9.78 -1.59 -13.26
CA PHE A 360 8.68 -1.28 -14.16
C PHE A 360 8.77 -2.17 -15.40
N PHE A 361 7.69 -2.91 -15.69
CA PHE A 361 7.58 -3.74 -16.88
C PHE A 361 6.72 -3.03 -17.94
N ASP A 362 5.52 -3.44 -18.19
CA ASP A 362 4.64 -2.89 -19.20
C ASP A 362 3.86 -1.67 -18.66
N VAL A 363 4.50 -0.52 -18.61
CA VAL A 363 3.91 0.73 -18.10
C VAL A 363 3.82 1.76 -19.20
N GLY A 364 2.66 2.41 -19.36
CA GLY A 364 2.43 3.49 -20.32
C GLY A 364 2.54 3.04 -21.80
N THR A 365 2.36 1.75 -22.08
CA THR A 365 2.72 1.16 -23.38
C THR A 365 1.57 1.03 -24.36
N GLU A 366 0.34 1.13 -23.95
CA GLU A 366 -0.80 1.03 -24.85
C GLU A 366 -1.33 2.39 -25.28
N LEU A 367 -1.23 2.62 -26.59
CA LEU A 367 -1.97 3.67 -27.27
C LEU A 367 -3.46 3.33 -27.17
N ARG A 368 -4.20 4.07 -26.38
CA ARG A 368 -5.65 3.91 -26.30
C ARG A 368 -6.27 4.35 -27.61
N THR A 369 -6.95 3.45 -28.25
CA THR A 369 -7.63 3.70 -29.53
C THR A 369 -8.76 4.74 -29.45
N ASN A 370 -9.16 5.16 -28.26
CA ASN A 370 -10.26 6.09 -28.01
C ASN A 370 -9.85 7.42 -27.35
N PHE A 371 -8.56 7.66 -27.11
CA PHE A 371 -8.03 8.95 -26.70
C PHE A 371 -7.41 9.67 -27.87
N ASP A 372 -7.43 11.00 -27.85
CA ASP A 372 -6.70 11.81 -28.83
C ASP A 372 -5.22 11.37 -28.81
N PRO A 373 -4.60 11.05 -29.96
CA PRO A 373 -3.19 10.65 -30.01
C PRO A 373 -2.24 11.65 -29.38
N ALA A 374 -2.63 12.91 -29.22
CA ALA A 374 -1.85 13.93 -28.52
C ALA A 374 -1.85 13.77 -26.99
N ASP A 375 -2.89 13.14 -26.40
CA ASP A 375 -3.04 12.97 -24.96
C ASP A 375 -2.66 11.56 -24.47
N ALA A 376 -2.27 10.67 -25.37
CA ALA A 376 -2.18 9.23 -25.10
C ALA A 376 -0.82 8.73 -24.58
N VAL A 377 0.15 9.61 -24.36
CA VAL A 377 1.49 9.21 -23.92
C VAL A 377 1.73 9.70 -22.50
N PHE A 378 1.64 8.77 -21.56
CA PHE A 378 1.98 9.06 -20.17
C PHE A 378 3.42 8.65 -19.84
N PRO A 379 4.17 9.44 -19.08
CA PRO A 379 5.47 9.00 -18.56
C PRO A 379 5.28 7.86 -17.55
N VAL A 380 6.28 7.02 -17.40
CA VAL A 380 6.25 5.96 -16.39
C VAL A 380 6.22 6.54 -14.99
N VAL A 381 7.07 7.55 -14.75
CA VAL A 381 7.11 8.34 -13.52
C VAL A 381 6.98 9.81 -13.89
N GLU A 382 6.05 10.51 -13.28
CA GLU A 382 5.89 11.95 -13.40
C GLU A 382 6.23 12.66 -12.08
N ILE A 383 7.00 13.75 -12.17
CA ILE A 383 7.34 14.59 -11.02
C ILE A 383 6.99 16.04 -11.42
N ALA A 384 5.88 16.53 -10.89
CA ALA A 384 5.35 17.86 -11.21
C ALA A 384 5.09 18.68 -9.96
N GLN A 385 5.43 19.97 -9.98
CA GLN A 385 5.18 20.91 -8.87
C GLN A 385 5.67 20.39 -7.51
N SER A 386 6.74 19.59 -7.49
CA SER A 386 7.19 18.85 -6.31
C SER A 386 8.57 19.27 -5.85
N ASN A 387 8.85 19.13 -4.55
CA ASN A 387 10.10 19.56 -3.95
C ASN A 387 10.87 18.37 -3.32
N ASN A 388 12.18 18.34 -3.55
CA ASN A 388 13.08 17.38 -2.89
C ASN A 388 12.68 15.90 -3.10
N ILE A 389 12.37 15.53 -4.34
CA ILE A 389 12.12 14.14 -4.71
C ILE A 389 13.45 13.47 -5.05
N SER A 390 13.73 12.33 -4.42
CA SER A 390 14.86 11.48 -4.75
C SER A 390 14.38 10.26 -5.52
N TRP A 391 15.12 9.86 -6.55
CA TRP A 391 14.68 8.83 -7.45
C TRP A 391 15.83 7.93 -7.95
N GLY A 392 15.58 6.59 -8.05
CA GLY A 392 16.55 5.62 -8.49
C GLY A 392 15.92 4.25 -8.76
N ASP A 393 15.34 4.06 -9.96
CA ASP A 393 14.53 2.91 -10.29
C ASP A 393 15.03 2.15 -11.54
N ILE A 394 14.52 0.94 -11.76
CA ILE A 394 14.89 0.04 -12.85
C ILE A 394 13.76 -0.06 -13.87
N PHE A 395 14.02 0.30 -15.12
CA PHE A 395 13.05 0.22 -16.20
C PHE A 395 13.31 -0.97 -17.12
N LYS A 396 12.27 -1.79 -17.33
CA LYS A 396 12.25 -2.84 -18.34
C LYS A 396 11.07 -2.60 -19.27
N ARG A 397 11.30 -2.63 -20.56
CA ARG A 397 10.25 -2.49 -21.58
C ARG A 397 10.04 -3.79 -22.34
N LYS A 398 8.78 -4.16 -22.57
CA LYS A 398 8.37 -5.22 -23.50
C LYS A 398 8.03 -4.69 -24.89
N SER A 399 7.60 -3.43 -25.04
CA SER A 399 7.16 -2.87 -26.32
C SER A 399 8.10 -1.79 -26.87
N ASN A 400 8.01 -1.53 -28.18
CA ASN A 400 8.78 -0.49 -28.89
C ASN A 400 8.15 0.92 -28.76
N ALA A 401 7.19 1.13 -27.88
CA ALA A 401 6.55 2.43 -27.70
C ALA A 401 7.56 3.46 -27.15
N VAL A 402 7.56 4.63 -27.77
CA VAL A 402 8.40 5.76 -27.36
C VAL A 402 7.63 6.52 -26.27
N VAL A 403 7.84 6.16 -25.03
CA VAL A 403 7.27 6.88 -23.88
C VAL A 403 8.43 7.42 -23.04
N ASP A 404 8.33 8.66 -22.58
CA ASP A 404 9.27 9.19 -21.61
C ASP A 404 9.25 8.34 -20.33
N ARG A 405 10.42 7.89 -19.92
CA ARG A 405 10.52 7.08 -18.71
C ARG A 405 10.21 7.90 -17.48
N VAL A 406 10.76 9.09 -17.41
CA VAL A 406 10.54 10.05 -16.35
C VAL A 406 10.32 11.42 -16.95
N LEU A 407 9.22 12.04 -16.60
CA LEU A 407 8.94 13.43 -16.88
C LEU A 407 9.12 14.24 -15.59
N ILE A 408 10.03 15.20 -15.63
CA ILE A 408 10.24 16.16 -14.55
C ILE A 408 9.81 17.51 -15.08
N SER A 409 8.77 18.10 -14.51
CA SER A 409 8.33 19.44 -14.91
C SER A 409 9.31 20.50 -14.45
N ALA A 410 9.32 21.65 -15.12
CA ALA A 410 10.24 22.75 -14.84
C ALA A 410 10.13 23.34 -13.41
N ASP A 411 8.98 23.18 -12.79
CA ASP A 411 8.67 23.64 -11.43
C ASP A 411 8.97 22.58 -10.34
N ALA A 412 9.48 21.40 -10.73
CA ALA A 412 9.86 20.36 -9.79
C ALA A 412 11.35 20.43 -9.42
N ARG A 413 11.65 20.18 -8.14
CA ARG A 413 13.02 20.09 -7.63
C ARG A 413 13.35 18.65 -7.28
N VAL A 414 14.28 18.06 -8.02
CA VAL A 414 14.76 16.69 -7.82
C VAL A 414 16.16 16.72 -7.23
N ILE A 415 16.36 16.06 -6.11
CA ILE A 415 17.65 16.05 -5.40
C ILE A 415 18.64 15.06 -6.03
N ALA A 416 18.16 13.91 -6.46
CA ALA A 416 18.95 12.91 -7.17
C ALA A 416 18.05 12.12 -8.11
N SER A 417 18.53 11.85 -9.32
CA SER A 417 17.86 10.97 -10.28
C SER A 417 18.91 10.09 -10.95
N GLU A 418 18.65 8.79 -10.97
CA GLU A 418 19.51 7.80 -11.64
C GLU A 418 18.94 7.35 -12.98
N SER A 419 17.95 8.01 -13.52
CA SER A 419 17.29 7.57 -14.74
C SER A 419 17.90 8.11 -15.99
N GLY A 420 19.08 8.01 -16.19
CA GLY A 420 19.65 8.19 -17.50
C GLY A 420 19.53 9.60 -18.15
N ASP A 421 18.67 10.49 -17.68
CA ASP A 421 18.48 11.78 -18.34
C ASP A 421 19.03 12.98 -17.58
N ARG A 422 18.91 13.02 -16.26
CA ARG A 422 19.43 14.14 -15.49
C ARG A 422 19.75 13.74 -14.05
N ILE A 423 20.97 14.02 -13.60
CA ILE A 423 21.38 13.93 -12.19
C ILE A 423 21.64 15.35 -11.69
N ARG A 424 20.98 15.74 -10.61
CA ARG A 424 21.25 17.01 -9.93
C ARG A 424 21.87 16.73 -8.55
N LEU A 425 23.09 17.17 -8.36
CA LEU A 425 23.84 17.09 -7.10
C LEU A 425 24.13 18.53 -6.63
N GLY A 426 23.25 19.07 -5.81
CA GLY A 426 23.37 20.47 -5.40
C GLY A 426 23.25 21.43 -6.59
N GLN A 427 24.31 22.20 -6.83
CA GLN A 427 24.39 23.13 -7.95
C GLN A 427 24.87 22.50 -9.27
N LEU A 428 25.30 21.22 -9.24
CA LEU A 428 25.70 20.48 -10.43
C LEU A 428 24.51 19.71 -11.01
N SER A 429 24.26 19.89 -12.28
CA SER A 429 23.27 19.12 -13.05
C SER A 429 23.95 18.44 -14.24
N HIS A 430 23.68 17.15 -14.39
CA HIS A 430 24.17 16.37 -15.53
C HIS A 430 22.99 15.72 -16.26
N GLU A 431 22.90 15.95 -17.58
CA GLU A 431 21.95 15.26 -18.44
C GLU A 431 22.67 14.19 -19.25
N SER A 432 22.06 13.02 -19.31
CA SER A 432 22.59 11.93 -20.10
C SER A 432 22.45 12.16 -21.61
N SER A 433 23.12 11.30 -22.34
CA SER A 433 23.27 11.36 -23.79
C SER A 433 21.95 11.51 -24.55
N ARG A 434 21.84 12.56 -25.32
CA ARG A 434 20.77 12.81 -26.29
C ARG A 434 21.29 12.73 -27.71
N ASP A 435 20.45 12.36 -28.64
CA ASP A 435 20.78 12.31 -30.07
C ASP A 435 20.01 13.38 -30.84
N ALA A 436 20.71 14.07 -31.72
CA ALA A 436 20.12 14.99 -32.70
C ALA A 436 20.67 14.69 -34.11
N LEU A 437 19.94 15.09 -35.12
CA LEU A 437 20.40 14.92 -36.49
C LEU A 437 21.30 16.10 -36.90
N VAL A 438 22.43 15.78 -37.49
CA VAL A 438 23.31 16.77 -38.13
C VAL A 438 22.65 17.26 -39.45
N PRO A 439 22.67 18.57 -39.72
CA PRO A 439 22.13 19.10 -40.99
C PRO A 439 22.74 18.41 -42.23
N THR A 440 21.92 18.16 -43.21
CA THR A 440 22.35 17.55 -44.50
C THR A 440 22.87 18.55 -45.51
N ASP A 441 22.67 19.84 -45.25
CA ASP A 441 23.08 20.95 -46.10
C ASP A 441 23.89 22.00 -45.31
N THR A 442 24.18 23.11 -45.93
CA THR A 442 24.95 24.22 -45.32
C THR A 442 24.08 25.16 -44.47
N SER A 443 22.82 24.85 -44.23
CA SER A 443 21.94 25.66 -43.39
C SER A 443 22.34 25.55 -41.91
N VAL A 444 22.06 26.60 -41.17
CA VAL A 444 22.23 26.59 -39.71
C VAL A 444 20.98 25.99 -39.08
N ALA A 445 21.11 24.81 -38.50
CA ALA A 445 19.97 24.13 -37.84
C ALA A 445 20.14 24.11 -36.31
N ASN A 446 19.05 24.31 -35.59
CA ASN A 446 19.04 24.17 -34.15
C ASN A 446 19.09 22.67 -33.80
N ILE A 447 20.09 22.26 -33.03
CA ILE A 447 20.27 20.87 -32.60
C ILE A 447 19.90 20.65 -31.14
N ALA A 448 19.90 21.70 -30.31
CA ALA A 448 19.46 21.63 -28.93
C ALA A 448 19.05 23.01 -28.42
N THR A 449 17.99 23.06 -27.62
CA THR A 449 17.64 24.22 -26.80
C THR A 449 17.84 23.84 -25.34
N ILE A 450 18.61 24.63 -24.61
CA ILE A 450 19.08 24.32 -23.26
C ILE A 450 18.60 25.44 -22.34
N ASP A 451 17.81 25.07 -21.34
CA ASP A 451 17.43 25.98 -20.25
C ASP A 451 18.64 26.23 -19.35
N VAL A 452 18.97 27.48 -19.17
CA VAL A 452 20.13 27.94 -18.39
C VAL A 452 19.74 29.01 -17.38
N THR A 453 18.46 29.08 -17.00
CA THR A 453 17.92 30.10 -16.09
C THR A 453 18.70 30.13 -14.77
N ASP A 454 19.04 28.97 -14.23
CA ASP A 454 19.71 28.81 -12.92
C ASP A 454 21.22 28.56 -13.02
N TYR A 455 21.84 28.62 -14.21
CA TYR A 455 23.24 28.24 -14.40
C TYR A 455 24.01 29.26 -15.22
N HIS A 456 25.29 29.43 -14.91
CA HIS A 456 26.16 30.36 -15.60
C HIS A 456 27.13 29.69 -16.57
N THR A 457 27.55 28.48 -16.26
CA THR A 457 28.51 27.72 -17.09
C THR A 457 28.03 26.30 -17.30
N PHE A 458 28.25 25.77 -18.49
CA PHE A 458 27.89 24.38 -18.81
C PHE A 458 28.82 23.81 -19.88
N ASP A 459 29.04 22.49 -19.76
CA ASP A 459 29.83 21.70 -20.67
C ASP A 459 28.95 20.72 -21.42
N ILE A 460 29.07 20.70 -22.75
CA ILE A 460 28.42 19.74 -23.62
C ILE A 460 29.52 18.78 -24.14
N ARG A 461 29.52 17.55 -23.64
CA ARG A 461 30.35 16.52 -24.24
C ARG A 461 29.60 15.92 -25.41
N TYR A 462 30.23 15.91 -26.58
CA TYR A 462 29.55 15.48 -27.78
C TYR A 462 30.35 14.47 -28.59
N ARG A 463 29.63 13.72 -29.42
CA ARG A 463 30.17 12.88 -30.48
C ARG A 463 29.33 13.04 -31.74
N VAL A 464 29.95 13.41 -32.82
CA VAL A 464 29.33 13.46 -34.15
C VAL A 464 29.84 12.29 -34.97
N THR A 465 28.93 11.52 -35.51
CA THR A 465 29.23 10.38 -36.41
C THR A 465 28.56 10.59 -37.74
N PHE A 466 29.33 10.57 -38.81
CA PHE A 466 28.81 10.61 -40.18
C PHE A 466 28.85 9.19 -40.78
N PRO A 467 27.80 8.76 -41.50
CA PRO A 467 27.82 7.49 -42.21
C PRO A 467 28.99 7.46 -43.21
N ASP A 468 29.77 6.39 -43.19
CA ASP A 468 30.91 6.16 -44.09
C ASP A 468 32.05 7.21 -44.00
N GLN A 469 32.06 8.00 -42.96
CA GLN A 469 33.08 9.01 -42.71
C GLN A 469 33.63 8.89 -41.29
N GLY A 470 34.40 9.83 -40.87
CA GLY A 470 35.00 9.84 -39.52
C GLY A 470 34.07 10.22 -38.40
N VAL A 471 34.63 10.23 -37.22
CA VAL A 471 33.96 10.62 -35.96
C VAL A 471 34.70 11.80 -35.39
N ARG A 472 33.97 12.85 -35.00
CA ARG A 472 34.51 13.96 -34.17
C ARG A 472 33.88 13.89 -32.79
N SER A 473 34.69 13.95 -31.75
CA SER A 473 34.23 14.01 -30.35
C SER A 473 34.95 15.13 -29.61
N GLY A 474 34.23 15.81 -28.75
CA GLY A 474 34.78 16.97 -28.05
C GLY A 474 33.94 17.40 -26.85
N THR A 475 34.38 18.51 -26.25
CA THR A 475 33.68 19.23 -25.21
C THR A 475 33.48 20.67 -25.64
N LEU A 476 32.24 21.12 -25.64
CA LEU A 476 31.89 22.51 -25.88
C LEU A 476 31.56 23.14 -24.54
N SER A 477 32.45 24.00 -24.03
CA SER A 477 32.23 24.75 -22.80
C SER A 477 31.60 26.09 -23.14
N ILE A 478 30.49 26.41 -22.50
CA ILE A 478 29.69 27.62 -22.75
C ILE A 478 29.50 28.37 -21.43
N THR A 479 29.74 29.66 -21.46
CA THR A 479 29.46 30.56 -20.33
C THR A 479 28.44 31.59 -20.77
N LYS A 480 27.36 31.71 -19.99
CA LYS A 480 26.28 32.66 -20.22
C LYS A 480 26.79 34.08 -20.03
N ASP A 481 26.38 34.99 -20.90
CA ASP A 481 26.62 36.40 -20.74
C ASP A 481 25.58 37.04 -19.81
N PHE A 482 26.04 37.81 -18.83
CA PHE A 482 25.17 38.54 -17.90
C PHE A 482 24.29 39.60 -18.56
N ASP A 483 24.78 40.17 -19.65
CA ASP A 483 24.05 41.18 -20.41
C ASP A 483 23.08 40.59 -21.45
N GLY A 484 23.01 39.26 -21.54
CA GLY A 484 21.96 38.49 -22.24
C GLY A 484 22.08 38.45 -23.75
N THR A 485 23.23 38.80 -24.35
CA THR A 485 23.32 38.92 -25.81
C THR A 485 24.27 37.93 -26.49
N THR A 486 25.41 37.60 -25.92
CA THR A 486 26.42 36.79 -26.63
C THR A 486 27.17 35.87 -25.68
N PRO A 487 26.79 34.61 -25.59
CA PRO A 487 27.51 33.65 -24.75
C PRO A 487 28.93 33.40 -25.26
N ILE A 488 29.86 33.21 -24.35
CA ILE A 488 31.24 32.82 -24.67
C ILE A 488 31.29 31.32 -24.75
N PHE A 489 31.83 30.76 -25.82
CA PHE A 489 32.02 29.33 -25.92
C PHE A 489 33.40 28.93 -26.46
N ARG A 490 33.82 27.72 -26.07
CA ARG A 490 35.06 27.08 -26.51
C ARG A 490 34.80 25.64 -26.88
N ASP A 491 35.25 25.23 -28.07
CA ASP A 491 35.14 23.85 -28.55
C ASP A 491 36.54 23.19 -28.54
N GLU A 492 36.69 22.13 -27.75
CA GLU A 492 37.87 21.29 -27.69
C GLU A 492 37.54 19.90 -28.24
N TYR A 493 38.12 19.49 -29.35
CA TYR A 493 37.74 18.27 -30.01
C TYR A 493 38.90 17.44 -30.56
N GLN A 494 38.62 16.18 -30.83
CA GLN A 494 39.45 15.22 -31.52
C GLN A 494 38.68 14.59 -32.67
N GLU A 495 39.39 14.34 -33.79
CA GLU A 495 38.80 13.73 -34.97
C GLU A 495 39.51 12.41 -35.32
N SER A 496 38.76 11.46 -35.84
CA SER A 496 39.25 10.16 -36.32
C SER A 496 38.61 9.86 -37.66
N GLY A 497 39.46 9.74 -38.68
CA GLY A 497 39.01 9.58 -40.09
C GLY A 497 38.76 10.92 -40.79
N GLU A 498 38.34 10.87 -42.05
CA GLU A 498 37.88 12.09 -42.73
C GLU A 498 36.49 12.49 -42.23
N THR A 499 36.43 13.63 -41.53
CA THR A 499 35.14 14.18 -41.03
C THR A 499 34.70 15.33 -41.91
N ARG A 500 33.40 15.49 -42.08
CA ARG A 500 32.83 16.67 -42.73
C ARG A 500 33.01 17.84 -41.74
N ASP A 501 33.62 18.94 -42.20
CA ASP A 501 33.76 20.12 -41.38
C ASP A 501 32.42 20.69 -40.94
N PHE A 502 32.30 20.98 -39.70
CA PHE A 502 31.16 21.68 -39.12
C PHE A 502 31.59 22.65 -38.04
N TYR A 503 30.72 23.60 -37.75
CA TYR A 503 30.94 24.55 -36.65
C TYR A 503 29.66 24.75 -35.86
N PHE A 504 29.81 25.10 -34.59
CA PHE A 504 28.73 25.45 -33.71
C PHE A 504 28.45 26.96 -33.76
N VAL A 505 27.17 27.29 -33.64
CA VAL A 505 26.68 28.65 -33.37
C VAL A 505 25.88 28.57 -32.09
N VAL A 506 26.24 29.41 -31.13
CA VAL A 506 25.60 29.44 -29.81
C VAL A 506 24.89 30.78 -29.68
N GLU A 507 23.58 30.73 -29.50
CA GLU A 507 22.75 31.94 -29.34
C GLU A 507 22.03 31.88 -27.99
N GLN A 508 22.08 32.98 -27.24
CA GLN A 508 21.32 33.12 -26.01
C GLN A 508 20.02 33.89 -26.32
N GLN A 509 18.92 33.42 -25.77
CA GLN A 509 17.63 34.09 -25.88
C GLN A 509 16.85 34.02 -24.58
N GLN A 510 15.92 34.93 -24.40
CA GLN A 510 14.94 34.85 -23.32
C GLN A 510 13.60 34.42 -23.89
N SER A 511 12.98 33.43 -23.28
CA SER A 511 11.62 33.02 -23.59
C SER A 511 10.72 33.28 -22.37
N ILE A 512 9.44 33.54 -22.62
CA ILE A 512 8.45 33.72 -21.56
C ILE A 512 7.47 32.56 -21.64
N LEU A 513 7.53 31.67 -20.65
CA LEU A 513 6.60 30.58 -20.52
C LEU A 513 5.72 30.80 -19.27
N SER A 514 4.41 30.92 -19.45
CA SER A 514 3.46 31.05 -18.33
C SER A 514 3.84 32.12 -17.28
N SER A 515 4.31 33.27 -17.72
CA SER A 515 4.77 34.39 -16.87
C SER A 515 6.15 34.21 -16.20
N VAL A 516 6.87 33.14 -16.50
CA VAL A 516 8.26 32.92 -16.07
C VAL A 516 9.19 33.30 -17.22
N VAL A 517 10.20 34.09 -16.94
CA VAL A 517 11.27 34.39 -17.89
C VAL A 517 12.30 33.28 -17.81
N LEU A 518 12.49 32.56 -18.90
CA LEU A 518 13.50 31.51 -19.03
C LEU A 518 14.66 32.04 -19.88
N ASP A 519 15.88 31.85 -19.41
CA ASP A 519 17.07 32.03 -20.21
C ASP A 519 17.41 30.72 -20.92
N GLU A 520 17.47 30.76 -22.22
CA GLU A 520 17.74 29.58 -23.06
C GLU A 520 18.95 29.80 -23.93
N ILE A 521 19.70 28.71 -24.15
CA ILE A 521 20.75 28.68 -25.17
C ILE A 521 20.34 27.74 -26.28
N ASN A 522 20.30 28.27 -27.49
CA ASN A 522 20.14 27.52 -28.71
C ASN A 522 21.51 27.12 -29.24
N LEU A 523 21.81 25.81 -29.17
CA LEU A 523 22.97 25.23 -29.82
C LEU A 523 22.58 24.90 -31.26
N LYS A 524 23.19 25.61 -32.17
CA LYS A 524 23.00 25.41 -33.60
C LYS A 524 24.26 24.82 -34.22
N MET A 525 24.09 24.11 -35.32
CA MET A 525 25.19 23.55 -36.10
C MET A 525 25.00 23.88 -37.56
N SER A 526 26.08 24.17 -38.24
CA SER A 526 26.16 24.26 -39.71
C SER A 526 27.29 23.40 -40.22
N THR A 527 27.12 22.84 -41.43
CA THR A 527 28.15 22.06 -42.12
C THR A 527 28.69 22.82 -43.32
N ASN A 528 29.97 22.67 -43.63
CA ASN A 528 30.60 23.37 -44.75
C ASN A 528 30.25 22.80 -46.12
N ALA A 529 29.67 21.61 -46.18
CA ALA A 529 29.27 20.96 -47.44
C ALA A 529 28.00 20.10 -47.21
N ALA A 530 27.18 19.99 -48.25
CA ALA A 530 26.06 19.07 -48.24
C ALA A 530 26.54 17.61 -48.22
N GLY A 531 25.80 16.75 -47.51
CA GLY A 531 26.15 15.34 -47.40
C GLY A 531 25.12 14.54 -46.61
N PRO A 532 25.35 13.25 -46.37
CA PRO A 532 24.41 12.42 -45.60
C PRO A 532 24.23 12.96 -44.17
N ALA A 533 23.04 12.72 -43.61
CA ALA A 533 22.73 13.06 -42.25
C ALA A 533 23.70 12.33 -41.30
N GLY A 534 24.26 13.05 -40.33
CA GLY A 534 25.04 12.48 -39.24
C GLY A 534 24.22 12.41 -37.97
N ILE A 535 24.74 11.72 -36.97
CA ILE A 535 24.15 11.67 -35.64
C ILE A 535 25.05 12.49 -34.69
N PHE A 536 24.48 13.52 -34.10
CA PHE A 536 25.06 14.29 -33.02
C PHE A 536 24.56 13.75 -31.68
N ARG A 537 25.43 13.09 -30.94
CA ARG A 537 25.13 12.58 -29.60
C ARG A 537 25.83 13.46 -28.59
N TYR A 538 25.11 13.92 -27.57
CA TYR A 538 25.68 14.81 -26.56
C TYR A 538 25.16 14.52 -25.16
N SER A 539 25.94 14.87 -24.17
CA SER A 539 25.55 14.97 -22.76
C SER A 539 25.88 16.36 -22.24
N LEU A 540 25.08 16.84 -21.31
CA LEU A 540 25.16 18.20 -20.78
C LEU A 540 25.46 18.18 -19.29
N SER A 541 26.45 18.97 -18.87
CA SER A 541 26.73 19.25 -17.47
C SER A 541 26.61 20.74 -17.22
N ARG A 542 25.88 21.15 -16.19
CA ARG A 542 25.67 22.55 -15.81
C ARG A 542 26.38 22.83 -14.49
N PHE A 543 26.99 23.98 -14.40
CA PHE A 543 27.75 24.45 -13.22
C PHE A 543 27.29 25.87 -12.85
N ASP A 544 27.24 26.15 -11.56
CA ASP A 544 27.06 27.51 -11.03
C ASP A 544 28.40 28.23 -10.87
#